data_92153f549c7459f3a99e92a75462d784
#
_entry.id   92153f549c7459f3a99e92a75462d784
#
_cell.length_a   1.000
_cell.length_b   1.000
_cell.length_c   1.000
_cell.angle_alpha   90.00
_cell.angle_beta   90.00
_cell.angle_gamma   90.00
#
_symmetry.space_group_name_H-M   'P 1'
#
loop_
_entity.id
_entity.type
_entity.pdbx_description
1 polymer ?
#
loop_
_entity_poly.entity_id
_entity_poly.type
_entity_poly.pdbx_seq_one_letter_code
_entity_poly.pdbx_strand_id
1 'polypeptide(L)'
;SRLRGICFSDDILATLRGVSALGAKIDRSGDELIISRGEAKGLPRIDCGESATTLRLLIPVTLALCGGAELSGAASLMARPLEPYFRIFRENNIEYSFENNILSLRGRLTAGDYALPGDVSSQFFSGLLLALPLLEDKSILRAESKIQSRPYVDMTLEAMSAHGVDVDLDEHGEAFYITPRRFTPRSGALESDWSHAALWLTARQLGSSVEILGLNAGSSQGDRIICEYLHLLQSGGEVEIDVSQCPDIVPPLALAASLRSGRCTIKNAARLRIKECDRLDAVCNVLSSLGADISQSADGLKISGAARLRGGVRIDPRNDHRIAMMAAVAGTVCEEPIIISNADCVSKSYPDFWLCFKELGGAISAV
;
A
#
# COMPACT_ATOMS: atom_id res chain seq x y z
N SER A 1 8.08 -15.15 16.61
CA SER A 1 8.82 -14.46 15.53
C SER A 1 9.57 -13.28 16.10
N ARG A 2 10.78 -13.02 15.55
CA ARG A 2 11.60 -11.86 15.89
C ARG A 2 11.96 -11.15 14.59
N LEU A 3 11.53 -9.89 14.46
CA LEU A 3 11.68 -9.09 13.26
C LEU A 3 12.53 -7.85 13.54
N ARG A 4 13.37 -7.42 12.58
CA ARG A 4 14.22 -6.23 12.65
C ARG A 4 14.02 -5.34 11.43
N GLY A 5 14.42 -4.08 11.54
CA GLY A 5 14.31 -3.12 10.45
C GLY A 5 12.87 -2.65 10.21
N ILE A 6 12.07 -2.53 11.28
CA ILE A 6 10.67 -2.12 11.18
C ILE A 6 10.58 -0.60 11.26
N CYS A 7 9.97 -0.01 10.25
CA CYS A 7 9.51 1.37 10.30
C CYS A 7 8.13 1.41 10.99
N PHE A 8 8.06 1.97 12.20
CA PHE A 8 6.84 2.01 13.00
C PHE A 8 5.89 3.15 12.55
N SER A 9 5.42 3.04 11.33
CA SER A 9 4.41 3.93 10.76
C SER A 9 3.02 3.70 11.40
N ASP A 10 2.10 4.65 11.19
CA ASP A 10 0.75 4.54 11.73
C ASP A 10 0.03 3.28 11.25
N ASP A 11 0.24 2.88 9.99
CA ASP A 11 -0.31 1.65 9.40
C ASP A 11 0.26 0.39 10.10
N ILE A 12 1.56 0.35 10.38
CA ILE A 12 2.18 -0.75 11.13
C ILE A 12 1.68 -0.78 12.57
N LEU A 13 1.59 0.38 13.24
CA LEU A 13 1.06 0.47 14.59
C LEU A 13 -0.40 0.02 14.67
N ALA A 14 -1.23 0.35 13.69
CA ALA A 14 -2.60 -0.15 13.59
C ALA A 14 -2.63 -1.68 13.44
N THR A 15 -1.77 -2.25 12.60
CA THR A 15 -1.65 -3.70 12.44
C THR A 15 -1.21 -4.38 13.75
N LEU A 16 -0.24 -3.81 14.46
CA LEU A 16 0.23 -4.34 15.75
C LEU A 16 -0.89 -4.31 16.81
N ARG A 17 -1.69 -3.23 16.87
CA ARG A 17 -2.88 -3.19 17.72
C ARG A 17 -3.87 -4.29 17.34
N GLY A 18 -4.12 -4.48 16.04
CA GLY A 18 -5.03 -5.50 15.53
C GLY A 18 -4.60 -6.92 15.90
N VAL A 19 -3.34 -7.29 15.66
CA VAL A 19 -2.84 -8.63 16.02
C VAL A 19 -2.74 -8.82 17.54
N SER A 20 -2.52 -7.76 18.31
CA SER A 20 -2.59 -7.81 19.77
C SER A 20 -4.02 -8.06 20.26
N ALA A 21 -5.04 -7.45 19.64
CA ALA A 21 -6.45 -7.72 19.93
C ALA A 21 -6.83 -9.18 19.61
N LEU A 22 -6.14 -9.79 18.63
CA LEU A 22 -6.23 -11.24 18.32
C LEU A 22 -5.45 -12.11 19.31
N GLY A 23 -4.86 -11.54 20.34
CA GLY A 23 -4.19 -12.25 21.43
C GLY A 23 -2.67 -12.38 21.27
N ALA A 24 -2.06 -11.85 20.24
CA ALA A 24 -0.59 -11.85 20.14
C ALA A 24 0.03 -10.99 21.24
N LYS A 25 1.13 -11.47 21.83
CA LYS A 25 1.97 -10.68 22.74
C LYS A 25 3.07 -10.03 21.92
N ILE A 26 3.23 -8.71 22.08
CA ILE A 26 4.14 -7.89 21.31
C ILE A 26 5.09 -7.20 22.26
N ASP A 27 6.39 -7.48 22.11
CA ASP A 27 7.47 -6.80 22.82
C ASP A 27 8.32 -6.03 21.79
N ARG A 28 8.56 -4.75 22.06
CA ARG A 28 9.35 -3.86 21.21
C ARG A 28 10.62 -3.43 21.95
N SER A 29 11.77 -3.54 21.26
CA SER A 29 13.05 -3.04 21.74
C SER A 29 13.83 -2.39 20.58
N GLY A 30 13.85 -1.05 20.54
CA GLY A 30 14.42 -0.31 19.41
C GLY A 30 13.70 -0.61 18.10
N ASP A 31 14.44 -1.08 17.10
CA ASP A 31 13.96 -1.52 15.78
C ASP A 31 13.57 -3.01 15.74
N GLU A 32 13.70 -3.72 16.87
CA GLU A 32 13.35 -5.14 16.99
C GLU A 32 11.94 -5.30 17.54
N LEU A 33 11.19 -6.22 16.92
CA LEU A 33 9.85 -6.63 17.32
C LEU A 33 9.81 -8.12 17.58
N ILE A 34 9.39 -8.50 18.79
CA ILE A 34 9.17 -9.89 19.17
C ILE A 34 7.66 -10.13 19.25
N ILE A 35 7.17 -11.05 18.43
CA ILE A 35 5.76 -11.44 18.41
C ILE A 35 5.66 -12.89 18.87
N SER A 36 4.93 -13.11 19.95
CA SER A 36 4.68 -14.41 20.53
C SER A 36 3.19 -14.72 20.61
N ARG A 37 2.87 -16.01 20.63
CA ARG A 37 1.50 -16.49 20.72
C ARG A 37 0.90 -16.14 22.08
N GLY A 38 -0.33 -15.68 22.06
CA GLY A 38 -1.22 -15.55 23.20
C GLY A 38 -2.60 -16.08 22.85
N GLU A 39 -3.60 -15.67 23.60
CA GLU A 39 -5.00 -16.09 23.42
C GLU A 39 -5.89 -14.85 23.28
N ALA A 40 -6.77 -14.85 22.30
CA ALA A 40 -7.79 -13.84 22.15
C ALA A 40 -8.83 -13.98 23.29
N LYS A 41 -9.21 -12.86 23.87
CA LYS A 41 -10.26 -12.84 24.93
C LYS A 41 -11.54 -12.23 24.34
N GLY A 42 -12.49 -13.09 24.03
CA GLY A 42 -13.79 -12.66 23.49
C GLY A 42 -13.71 -12.16 22.05
N LEU A 43 -14.67 -11.32 21.66
CA LEU A 43 -14.74 -10.75 20.33
C LEU A 43 -13.74 -9.57 20.22
N PRO A 44 -12.76 -9.63 19.32
CA PRO A 44 -11.74 -8.57 19.22
C PRO A 44 -12.36 -7.26 18.73
N ARG A 45 -11.85 -6.14 19.29
CA ARG A 45 -12.10 -4.78 18.82
C ARG A 45 -10.83 -4.22 18.25
N ILE A 46 -10.86 -3.84 16.98
CA ILE A 46 -9.70 -3.44 16.21
C ILE A 46 -9.91 -2.05 15.64
N ASP A 47 -9.12 -1.09 16.11
CA ASP A 47 -9.01 0.22 15.47
C ASP A 47 -7.94 0.16 14.39
N CYS A 48 -8.37 0.23 13.14
CA CYS A 48 -7.52 0.21 11.96
C CYS A 48 -6.92 1.59 11.62
N GLY A 49 -7.32 2.66 12.34
CA GLY A 49 -6.90 4.03 12.02
C GLY A 49 -7.25 4.39 10.57
N GLU A 50 -6.24 4.64 9.75
CA GLU A 50 -6.39 4.86 8.30
C GLU A 50 -5.85 3.69 7.45
N SER A 51 -5.45 2.57 8.07
CA SER A 51 -4.81 1.44 7.42
C SER A 51 -5.80 0.51 6.71
N ALA A 52 -5.93 0.66 5.40
CA ALA A 52 -6.72 -0.26 4.57
C ALA A 52 -6.15 -1.69 4.57
N THR A 53 -4.85 -1.82 4.70
CA THR A 53 -4.17 -3.11 4.81
C THR A 53 -4.60 -3.82 6.09
N THR A 54 -4.50 -3.14 7.24
CA THR A 54 -4.96 -3.71 8.53
C THR A 54 -6.41 -4.14 8.45
N LEU A 55 -7.30 -3.27 7.95
CA LEU A 55 -8.73 -3.58 7.84
C LEU A 55 -8.96 -4.82 6.98
N ARG A 56 -8.48 -4.82 5.72
CA ARG A 56 -8.79 -5.87 4.75
C ARG A 56 -8.11 -7.20 5.04
N LEU A 57 -6.88 -7.19 5.59
CA LEU A 57 -6.21 -8.43 5.94
C LEU A 57 -6.80 -9.08 7.19
N LEU A 58 -7.18 -8.28 8.20
CA LEU A 58 -7.66 -8.84 9.46
C LEU A 58 -9.14 -9.26 9.43
N ILE A 59 -9.97 -8.73 8.55
CA ILE A 59 -11.37 -9.16 8.40
C ILE A 59 -11.49 -10.69 8.30
N PRO A 60 -10.93 -11.38 7.31
CA PRO A 60 -11.08 -12.84 7.21
C PRO A 60 -10.32 -13.58 8.30
N VAL A 61 -9.21 -13.05 8.80
CA VAL A 61 -8.45 -13.66 9.90
C VAL A 61 -9.26 -13.67 11.20
N THR A 62 -10.01 -12.59 11.50
CA THR A 62 -10.88 -12.53 12.68
C THR A 62 -12.04 -13.53 12.59
N LEU A 63 -12.60 -13.72 11.40
CA LEU A 63 -13.65 -14.69 11.15
C LEU A 63 -13.15 -16.13 11.30
N ALA A 64 -11.91 -16.42 10.84
CA ALA A 64 -11.31 -17.72 10.98
C ALA A 64 -10.95 -18.06 12.44
N LEU A 65 -10.36 -17.11 13.18
CA LEU A 65 -9.84 -17.36 14.54
C LEU A 65 -10.89 -17.16 15.63
N CYS A 66 -11.69 -16.08 15.54
CA CYS A 66 -12.52 -15.60 16.66
C CYS A 66 -14.03 -15.72 16.40
N GLY A 67 -14.43 -16.03 15.16
CA GLY A 67 -15.83 -16.03 14.78
C GLY A 67 -16.44 -14.62 14.69
N GLY A 68 -15.64 -13.62 14.44
CA GLY A 68 -16.05 -12.22 14.22
C GLY A 68 -15.14 -11.20 14.87
N ALA A 69 -15.51 -9.94 14.75
CA ALA A 69 -14.82 -8.78 15.32
C ALA A 69 -15.68 -7.52 15.23
N GLU A 70 -15.29 -6.47 15.96
CA GLU A 70 -15.66 -5.09 15.68
C GLU A 70 -14.43 -4.36 15.13
N LEU A 71 -14.50 -3.91 13.86
CA LEU A 71 -13.41 -3.17 13.23
C LEU A 71 -13.87 -1.72 13.00
N SER A 72 -13.04 -0.78 13.39
CA SER A 72 -13.28 0.65 13.21
C SER A 72 -12.11 1.32 12.52
N GLY A 73 -12.31 2.54 12.05
CA GLY A 73 -11.26 3.36 11.45
C GLY A 73 -11.76 4.76 11.11
N ALA A 74 -10.89 5.57 10.54
CA ALA A 74 -11.24 6.88 10.05
C ALA A 74 -12.37 6.80 9.00
N ALA A 75 -13.21 7.83 8.91
CA ALA A 75 -14.33 7.86 7.98
C ALA A 75 -13.87 7.64 6.52
N SER A 76 -12.73 8.20 6.13
CA SER A 76 -12.12 8.01 4.81
C SER A 76 -11.75 6.55 4.52
N LEU A 77 -11.26 5.82 5.53
CA LEU A 77 -10.97 4.40 5.41
C LEU A 77 -12.27 3.59 5.29
N MET A 78 -13.21 3.83 6.19
CA MET A 78 -14.44 3.05 6.27
C MET A 78 -15.39 3.29 5.09
N ALA A 79 -15.21 4.37 4.35
CA ALA A 79 -15.93 4.63 3.09
C ALA A 79 -15.36 3.85 1.88
N ARG A 80 -14.20 3.21 2.01
CA ARG A 80 -13.60 2.43 0.92
C ARG A 80 -14.38 1.14 0.67
N PRO A 81 -14.45 0.67 -0.61
CA PRO A 81 -15.22 -0.53 -0.95
C PRO A 81 -14.80 -1.76 -0.16
N LEU A 82 -15.79 -2.44 0.43
CA LEU A 82 -15.68 -3.76 1.08
C LEU A 82 -16.61 -4.80 0.45
N GLU A 83 -17.29 -4.46 -0.64
CA GLU A 83 -18.27 -5.32 -1.30
C GLU A 83 -17.74 -6.73 -1.66
N PRO A 84 -16.45 -6.92 -2.06
CA PRO A 84 -15.95 -8.27 -2.27
C PRO A 84 -16.08 -9.17 -1.03
N TYR A 85 -15.87 -8.63 0.18
CA TYR A 85 -16.08 -9.38 1.41
C TYR A 85 -17.57 -9.49 1.77
N PHE A 86 -18.37 -8.44 1.57
CA PHE A 86 -19.81 -8.51 1.85
C PHE A 86 -20.51 -9.58 1.01
N ARG A 87 -20.07 -9.82 -0.24
CA ARG A 87 -20.53 -10.94 -1.04
C ARG A 87 -20.21 -12.27 -0.37
N ILE A 88 -18.98 -12.49 0.04
CA ILE A 88 -18.53 -13.68 0.78
C ILE A 88 -19.35 -13.87 2.07
N PHE A 89 -19.63 -12.79 2.80
CA PHE A 89 -20.40 -12.88 4.04
C PHE A 89 -21.82 -13.39 3.79
N ARG A 90 -22.49 -12.88 2.75
CA ARG A 90 -23.83 -13.35 2.37
C ARG A 90 -23.82 -14.84 1.96
N GLU A 91 -22.82 -15.26 1.21
CA GLU A 91 -22.68 -16.64 0.73
C GLU A 91 -22.35 -17.63 1.86
N ASN A 92 -21.67 -17.16 2.92
CA ASN A 92 -21.24 -17.99 4.05
C ASN A 92 -22.06 -17.77 5.32
N ASN A 93 -23.24 -17.10 5.25
CA ASN A 93 -24.10 -16.79 6.39
C ASN A 93 -23.36 -16.09 7.53
N ILE A 94 -22.43 -15.19 7.20
CA ILE A 94 -21.74 -14.31 8.17
C ILE A 94 -22.59 -13.07 8.34
N GLU A 95 -23.06 -12.82 9.57
CA GLU A 95 -23.80 -11.62 9.92
C GLU A 95 -22.85 -10.42 9.97
N TYR A 96 -23.26 -9.30 9.39
CA TYR A 96 -22.52 -8.06 9.45
C TYR A 96 -23.43 -6.85 9.53
N SER A 97 -22.96 -5.83 10.23
CA SER A 97 -23.54 -4.49 10.23
C SER A 97 -22.45 -3.44 10.07
N PHE A 98 -22.80 -2.35 9.45
CA PHE A 98 -21.89 -1.23 9.23
C PHE A 98 -22.56 0.06 9.67
N GLU A 99 -22.20 0.56 10.85
CA GLU A 99 -22.79 1.74 11.47
C GLU A 99 -21.71 2.59 12.16
N ASN A 100 -21.80 3.90 12.06
CA ASN A 100 -20.92 4.84 12.76
C ASN A 100 -19.40 4.55 12.54
N ASN A 101 -19.02 4.21 11.32
CA ASN A 101 -17.64 3.79 10.96
C ASN A 101 -17.16 2.54 11.73
N ILE A 102 -18.07 1.69 12.16
CA ILE A 102 -17.76 0.39 12.77
C ILE A 102 -18.37 -0.71 11.90
N LEU A 103 -17.53 -1.65 11.49
CA LEU A 103 -17.94 -2.91 10.88
C LEU A 103 -18.00 -3.97 11.98
N SER A 104 -19.18 -4.45 12.29
CA SER A 104 -19.41 -5.55 13.24
C SER A 104 -19.63 -6.83 12.46
N LEU A 105 -18.89 -7.88 12.82
CA LEU A 105 -18.91 -9.19 12.16
C LEU A 105 -19.23 -10.28 13.18
N ARG A 106 -20.13 -11.21 12.80
CA ARG A 106 -20.45 -12.41 13.59
C ARG A 106 -20.63 -13.60 12.66
N GLY A 107 -19.94 -14.68 12.95
CA GLY A 107 -19.92 -15.92 12.15
C GLY A 107 -18.50 -16.41 11.93
N ARG A 108 -18.37 -17.64 11.44
CA ARG A 108 -17.07 -18.26 11.16
C ARG A 108 -16.87 -18.39 9.66
N LEU A 109 -15.66 -18.10 9.21
CA LEU A 109 -15.24 -18.47 7.88
C LEU A 109 -15.15 -20.01 7.81
N THR A 110 -15.68 -20.62 6.76
CA THR A 110 -15.66 -22.06 6.53
C THR A 110 -14.72 -22.38 5.36
N ALA A 111 -14.21 -23.60 5.32
CA ALA A 111 -13.48 -24.06 4.14
C ALA A 111 -14.40 -24.19 2.94
N GLY A 112 -13.90 -23.92 1.74
CA GLY A 112 -14.70 -23.98 0.52
C GLY A 112 -14.08 -23.23 -0.65
N ASP A 113 -14.89 -22.99 -1.66
CA ASP A 113 -14.51 -22.27 -2.86
C ASP A 113 -14.89 -20.79 -2.71
N TYR A 114 -13.91 -19.92 -2.92
CA TYR A 114 -14.03 -18.46 -2.84
C TYR A 114 -13.68 -17.84 -4.19
N ALA A 115 -14.42 -16.84 -4.60
CA ALA A 115 -14.14 -16.08 -5.82
C ALA A 115 -14.07 -14.58 -5.50
N LEU A 116 -13.11 -13.88 -6.07
CA LEU A 116 -12.91 -12.44 -5.88
C LEU A 116 -12.65 -11.74 -7.21
N PRO A 117 -13.18 -10.52 -7.41
CA PRO A 117 -12.79 -9.68 -8.53
C PRO A 117 -11.30 -9.28 -8.41
N GLY A 118 -10.53 -9.48 -9.49
CA GLY A 118 -9.09 -9.19 -9.50
C GLY A 118 -8.75 -7.70 -9.63
N ASP A 119 -9.72 -6.88 -10.02
CA ASP A 119 -9.54 -5.48 -10.41
C ASP A 119 -9.88 -4.45 -9.32
N VAL A 120 -10.39 -4.88 -8.16
CA VAL A 120 -10.74 -3.98 -7.06
C VAL A 120 -9.53 -3.72 -6.14
N SER A 121 -9.00 -4.77 -5.50
CA SER A 121 -7.81 -4.67 -4.66
C SER A 121 -7.21 -6.05 -4.38
N SER A 122 -5.88 -6.16 -4.53
CA SER A 122 -5.11 -7.35 -4.14
C SER A 122 -5.19 -7.69 -2.65
N GLN A 123 -5.51 -6.72 -1.79
CA GLN A 123 -5.62 -6.93 -0.34
C GLN A 123 -6.74 -7.90 0.05
N PHE A 124 -7.79 -8.04 -0.77
CA PHE A 124 -8.85 -9.04 -0.54
C PHE A 124 -8.30 -10.46 -0.70
N PHE A 125 -7.46 -10.68 -1.72
CA PHE A 125 -6.75 -11.96 -1.90
C PHE A 125 -5.80 -12.23 -0.74
N SER A 126 -4.95 -11.27 -0.40
CA SER A 126 -4.00 -11.40 0.72
C SER A 126 -4.70 -11.73 2.04
N GLY A 127 -5.82 -11.09 2.33
CA GLY A 127 -6.59 -11.36 3.54
C GLY A 127 -7.12 -12.79 3.60
N LEU A 128 -7.72 -13.31 2.52
CA LEU A 128 -8.19 -14.70 2.47
C LEU A 128 -7.02 -15.69 2.49
N LEU A 129 -5.94 -15.42 1.75
CA LEU A 129 -4.75 -16.28 1.76
C LEU A 129 -4.17 -16.45 3.18
N LEU A 130 -4.18 -15.40 4.01
CA LEU A 130 -3.75 -15.48 5.40
C LEU A 130 -4.75 -16.24 6.29
N ALA A 131 -6.04 -16.23 5.99
CA ALA A 131 -7.09 -16.81 6.80
C ALA A 131 -7.37 -18.28 6.47
N LEU A 132 -7.42 -18.65 5.19
CA LEU A 132 -7.84 -19.97 4.75
C LEU A 132 -6.97 -21.13 5.25
N PRO A 133 -5.63 -20.99 5.40
CA PRO A 133 -4.81 -22.05 6.00
C PRO A 133 -5.14 -22.35 7.47
N LEU A 134 -5.82 -21.44 8.16
CA LEU A 134 -6.22 -21.58 9.57
C LEU A 134 -7.48 -22.44 9.76
N LEU A 135 -8.17 -22.77 8.68
CA LEU A 135 -9.39 -23.57 8.67
C LEU A 135 -9.08 -25.07 8.74
N GLU A 136 -10.10 -25.88 8.93
CA GLU A 136 -9.94 -27.34 9.13
C GLU A 136 -9.79 -28.11 7.83
N ASP A 137 -10.40 -27.62 6.73
CA ASP A 137 -10.42 -28.30 5.43
C ASP A 137 -9.80 -27.44 4.33
N LYS A 138 -9.55 -28.07 3.16
CA LYS A 138 -9.00 -27.41 1.98
C LYS A 138 -9.93 -26.34 1.44
N SER A 139 -9.35 -25.29 0.88
CA SER A 139 -10.08 -24.21 0.22
C SER A 139 -9.47 -23.88 -1.12
N ILE A 140 -10.27 -23.29 -1.99
CA ILE A 140 -9.82 -22.75 -3.27
C ILE A 140 -10.20 -21.27 -3.29
N LEU A 141 -9.26 -20.42 -3.67
CA LEU A 141 -9.51 -19.00 -3.92
C LEU A 141 -9.26 -18.71 -5.40
N ARG A 142 -10.26 -18.17 -6.11
CA ARG A 142 -10.18 -17.89 -7.55
C ARG A 142 -10.29 -16.39 -7.82
N ALA A 143 -9.55 -15.95 -8.82
CA ALA A 143 -9.72 -14.62 -9.39
C ALA A 143 -10.77 -14.69 -10.53
N GLU A 144 -11.80 -13.82 -10.47
CA GLU A 144 -12.82 -13.69 -11.50
C GLU A 144 -12.33 -12.86 -12.70
N SER A 145 -11.28 -12.11 -12.51
CA SER A 145 -10.59 -11.29 -13.51
C SER A 145 -9.12 -11.20 -13.18
N LYS A 146 -8.30 -10.73 -14.13
CA LYS A 146 -6.85 -10.56 -13.93
C LYS A 146 -6.56 -9.74 -12.66
N ILE A 147 -5.73 -10.29 -11.78
CA ILE A 147 -5.36 -9.63 -10.52
C ILE A 147 -4.47 -8.43 -10.82
N GLN A 148 -4.98 -7.25 -10.52
CA GLN A 148 -4.22 -6.02 -10.53
C GLN A 148 -3.42 -5.88 -9.22
N SER A 149 -2.22 -5.27 -9.29
CA SER A 149 -1.26 -5.28 -8.18
C SER A 149 -0.93 -6.70 -7.69
N ARG A 150 -0.79 -7.64 -8.60
CA ARG A 150 -0.42 -9.03 -8.34
C ARG A 150 0.84 -9.16 -7.47
N PRO A 151 1.88 -8.32 -7.60
CA PRO A 151 3.06 -8.40 -6.76
C PRO A 151 2.76 -8.33 -5.25
N TYR A 152 1.70 -7.65 -4.81
CA TYR A 152 1.33 -7.66 -3.38
C TYR A 152 0.76 -9.00 -2.92
N VAL A 153 0.10 -9.75 -3.82
CA VAL A 153 -0.32 -11.13 -3.55
C VAL A 153 0.91 -12.03 -3.50
N ASP A 154 1.85 -11.85 -4.42
CA ASP A 154 3.09 -12.63 -4.47
C ASP A 154 3.94 -12.42 -3.21
N MET A 155 4.05 -11.17 -2.70
CA MET A 155 4.64 -10.86 -1.39
C MET A 155 3.93 -11.60 -0.24
N THR A 156 2.61 -11.73 -0.30
CA THR A 156 1.84 -12.47 0.70
C THR A 156 2.19 -13.96 0.63
N LEU A 157 2.23 -14.54 -0.56
CA LEU A 157 2.60 -15.95 -0.77
C LEU A 157 4.04 -16.22 -0.31
N GLU A 158 4.97 -15.32 -0.61
CA GLU A 158 6.36 -15.41 -0.15
C GLU A 158 6.45 -15.37 1.39
N ALA A 159 5.73 -14.45 2.03
CA ALA A 159 5.66 -14.37 3.48
C ALA A 159 5.04 -15.63 4.08
N MET A 160 3.98 -16.18 3.48
CA MET A 160 3.35 -17.43 3.92
C MET A 160 4.31 -18.61 3.80
N SER A 161 4.98 -18.76 2.66
CA SER A 161 5.98 -19.81 2.43
C SER A 161 7.14 -19.71 3.40
N ALA A 162 7.63 -18.49 3.65
CA ALA A 162 8.66 -18.24 4.66
C ALA A 162 8.25 -18.64 6.08
N HIS A 163 6.95 -18.70 6.36
CA HIS A 163 6.36 -19.19 7.60
C HIS A 163 5.83 -20.63 7.50
N GLY A 164 6.24 -21.38 6.48
CA GLY A 164 5.95 -22.81 6.31
C GLY A 164 4.56 -23.13 5.73
N VAL A 165 3.89 -22.15 5.12
CA VAL A 165 2.58 -22.30 4.47
C VAL A 165 2.73 -22.05 2.98
N ASP A 166 2.88 -23.11 2.20
CA ASP A 166 2.92 -23.05 0.75
C ASP A 166 1.51 -23.16 0.17
N VAL A 167 1.27 -22.47 -0.93
CA VAL A 167 0.00 -22.43 -1.66
C VAL A 167 0.27 -22.85 -3.10
N ASP A 168 -0.43 -23.87 -3.56
CA ASP A 168 -0.34 -24.31 -4.95
C ASP A 168 -1.17 -23.39 -5.84
N LEU A 169 -0.68 -23.15 -7.06
CA LEU A 169 -1.32 -22.29 -8.04
C LEU A 169 -1.69 -23.12 -9.28
N ASP A 170 -2.74 -22.71 -9.99
CA ASP A 170 -2.97 -23.18 -11.34
C ASP A 170 -1.91 -22.64 -12.33
N GLU A 171 -1.93 -23.13 -13.56
CA GLU A 171 -0.96 -22.73 -14.61
C GLU A 171 -1.02 -21.25 -14.98
N HIS A 172 -2.14 -20.58 -14.70
CA HIS A 172 -2.34 -19.15 -14.99
C HIS A 172 -2.11 -18.26 -13.76
N GLY A 173 -1.96 -18.85 -12.56
CA GLY A 173 -1.83 -18.12 -11.30
C GLY A 173 -3.10 -17.40 -10.85
N GLU A 174 -4.26 -17.83 -11.34
CA GLU A 174 -5.58 -17.24 -11.06
C GLU A 174 -6.38 -18.04 -10.03
N ALA A 175 -6.00 -19.29 -9.78
CA ALA A 175 -6.55 -20.12 -8.73
C ALA A 175 -5.48 -20.54 -7.74
N PHE A 176 -5.80 -20.39 -6.46
CA PHE A 176 -4.96 -20.70 -5.30
C PHE A 176 -5.57 -21.89 -4.59
N TYR A 177 -4.81 -22.99 -4.42
CA TYR A 177 -5.23 -24.20 -3.73
C TYR A 177 -4.60 -24.21 -2.34
N ILE A 178 -5.42 -24.00 -1.31
CA ILE A 178 -4.99 -23.80 0.06
C ILE A 178 -5.26 -25.08 0.86
N THR A 179 -4.21 -25.63 1.47
CA THR A 179 -4.30 -26.75 2.40
C THR A 179 -4.13 -26.23 3.83
N PRO A 180 -4.94 -26.70 4.79
CA PRO A 180 -4.79 -26.33 6.20
C PRO A 180 -3.37 -26.54 6.70
N ARG A 181 -2.79 -25.50 7.29
CA ARG A 181 -1.43 -25.56 7.82
C ARG A 181 -1.22 -24.49 8.90
N ARG A 182 -0.43 -24.82 9.90
CA ARG A 182 -0.03 -23.87 10.94
C ARG A 182 1.18 -23.06 10.48
N PHE A 183 1.11 -21.74 10.65
CA PHE A 183 2.27 -20.89 10.47
C PHE A 183 3.34 -21.15 11.52
N THR A 184 4.59 -21.20 11.10
CA THR A 184 5.76 -21.40 11.96
C THR A 184 6.44 -20.07 12.28
N PRO A 185 6.97 -19.87 13.48
CA PRO A 185 7.73 -18.67 13.81
C PRO A 185 8.97 -18.54 12.93
N ARG A 186 9.29 -17.29 12.55
CA ARG A 186 10.52 -16.95 11.83
C ARG A 186 11.20 -15.75 12.48
N SER A 187 12.53 -15.70 12.34
CA SER A 187 13.32 -14.52 12.71
C SER A 187 14.09 -14.01 11.49
N GLY A 188 14.17 -12.70 11.33
CA GLY A 188 14.88 -12.09 10.21
C GLY A 188 14.72 -10.57 10.18
N ALA A 189 15.48 -9.95 9.27
CA ALA A 189 15.29 -8.54 8.93
C ALA A 189 14.24 -8.42 7.81
N LEU A 190 13.45 -7.36 7.87
CA LEU A 190 12.59 -6.96 6.76
C LEU A 190 13.45 -6.29 5.67
N GLU A 191 13.06 -6.47 4.43
CA GLU A 191 13.70 -5.77 3.33
C GLU A 191 13.24 -4.31 3.26
N SER A 192 14.03 -3.46 2.61
CA SER A 192 13.69 -2.06 2.41
C SER A 192 12.50 -1.87 1.47
N ASP A 193 11.77 -0.79 1.66
CA ASP A 193 10.54 -0.48 0.93
C ASP A 193 10.84 0.22 -0.41
N TRP A 194 10.51 -0.45 -1.51
CA TRP A 194 10.66 0.09 -2.87
C TRP A 194 9.70 1.25 -3.16
N SER A 195 8.54 1.32 -2.51
CA SER A 195 7.63 2.46 -2.67
C SER A 195 8.24 3.74 -2.11
N HIS A 196 8.89 3.67 -0.93
CA HIS A 196 9.61 4.81 -0.35
C HIS A 196 10.86 5.12 -1.17
N ALA A 197 11.59 4.09 -1.59
CA ALA A 197 12.77 4.26 -2.42
C ALA A 197 12.46 4.95 -3.75
N ALA A 198 11.27 4.74 -4.32
CA ALA A 198 10.85 5.37 -5.57
C ALA A 198 10.89 6.91 -5.50
N LEU A 199 10.59 7.50 -4.34
CA LEU A 199 10.68 8.95 -4.13
C LEU A 199 12.13 9.44 -4.20
N TRP A 200 13.04 8.76 -3.52
CA TRP A 200 14.46 9.12 -3.49
C TRP A 200 15.17 8.82 -4.81
N LEU A 201 14.77 7.74 -5.50
CA LEU A 201 15.22 7.44 -6.87
C LEU A 201 14.78 8.54 -7.84
N THR A 202 13.57 9.05 -7.68
CA THR A 202 13.07 10.20 -8.45
C THR A 202 13.87 11.46 -8.10
N ALA A 203 14.10 11.77 -6.83
CA ALA A 203 14.94 12.90 -6.43
C ALA A 203 16.34 12.82 -7.06
N ARG A 204 16.94 11.62 -7.08
CA ARG A 204 18.23 11.37 -7.74
C ARG A 204 18.15 11.61 -9.26
N GLN A 205 17.10 11.13 -9.91
CA GLN A 205 16.85 11.38 -11.34
C GLN A 205 16.76 12.87 -11.65
N LEU A 206 16.24 13.66 -10.72
CA LEU A 206 16.07 15.11 -10.84
C LEU A 206 17.32 15.91 -10.42
N GLY A 207 18.42 15.25 -10.12
CA GLY A 207 19.73 15.88 -9.89
C GLY A 207 20.19 15.90 -8.43
N SER A 208 19.46 15.30 -7.49
CA SER A 208 19.95 15.13 -6.12
C SER A 208 21.06 14.10 -6.04
N SER A 209 22.02 14.29 -5.11
CA SER A 209 23.11 13.35 -4.86
C SER A 209 22.76 12.22 -3.88
N VAL A 210 21.47 11.90 -3.73
CA VAL A 210 20.98 10.88 -2.79
C VAL A 210 21.45 9.49 -3.21
N GLU A 211 22.06 8.77 -2.28
CA GLU A 211 22.39 7.36 -2.42
C GLU A 211 21.40 6.50 -1.64
N ILE A 212 20.88 5.44 -2.25
CA ILE A 212 19.91 4.55 -1.64
C ILE A 212 20.58 3.20 -1.45
N LEU A 213 20.66 2.76 -0.19
CA LEU A 213 21.32 1.52 0.20
C LEU A 213 20.29 0.49 0.67
N GLY A 214 20.66 -0.80 0.63
CA GLY A 214 19.89 -1.89 1.23
C GLY A 214 18.67 -2.36 0.43
N LEU A 215 18.48 -1.86 -0.79
CA LEU A 215 17.43 -2.37 -1.67
C LEU A 215 17.77 -3.77 -2.21
N ASN A 216 16.80 -4.67 -2.15
CA ASN A 216 16.93 -6.00 -2.74
C ASN A 216 16.49 -5.96 -4.21
N ALA A 217 17.42 -6.11 -5.14
CA ALA A 217 17.13 -6.16 -6.58
C ALA A 217 16.29 -7.39 -6.98
N GLY A 218 16.30 -8.46 -6.17
CA GLY A 218 15.48 -9.66 -6.37
C GLY A 218 14.14 -9.64 -5.63
N SER A 219 13.74 -8.50 -5.06
CA SER A 219 12.48 -8.34 -4.31
C SER A 219 11.25 -8.64 -5.18
N SER A 220 10.24 -9.25 -4.57
CA SER A 220 8.89 -9.42 -5.14
C SER A 220 8.05 -8.14 -5.10
N GLN A 221 8.52 -7.06 -4.47
CA GLN A 221 7.83 -5.77 -4.47
C GLN A 221 7.70 -5.23 -5.89
N GLY A 222 6.46 -5.03 -6.36
CA GLY A 222 6.15 -4.55 -7.72
C GLY A 222 6.72 -3.17 -8.01
N ASP A 223 6.84 -2.33 -6.99
CA ASP A 223 7.32 -0.96 -7.09
C ASP A 223 8.82 -0.87 -7.47
N ARG A 224 9.56 -1.99 -7.41
CA ARG A 224 10.92 -2.12 -7.95
C ARG A 224 11.04 -1.71 -9.42
N ILE A 225 9.95 -1.85 -10.19
CA ILE A 225 9.88 -1.45 -11.61
C ILE A 225 10.17 0.05 -11.81
N ILE A 226 10.13 0.87 -10.76
CA ILE A 226 10.45 2.30 -10.84
C ILE A 226 11.80 2.55 -11.50
N CYS A 227 12.80 1.68 -11.29
CA CYS A 227 14.13 1.83 -11.92
C CYS A 227 14.04 1.77 -13.45
N GLU A 228 13.23 0.84 -13.99
CA GLU A 228 13.02 0.68 -15.40
C GLU A 228 12.25 1.87 -15.99
N TYR A 229 11.20 2.32 -15.27
CA TYR A 229 10.38 3.45 -15.70
C TYR A 229 11.15 4.78 -15.66
N LEU A 230 11.95 5.00 -14.62
CA LEU A 230 12.83 6.18 -14.58
C LEU A 230 13.87 6.16 -15.71
N HIS A 231 14.42 4.99 -16.04
CA HIS A 231 15.31 4.85 -17.19
C HIS A 231 14.58 5.11 -18.51
N LEU A 232 13.37 4.58 -18.68
CA LEU A 232 12.53 4.83 -19.85
C LEU A 232 12.21 6.32 -20.03
N LEU A 233 11.97 7.05 -18.93
CA LEU A 233 11.72 8.49 -18.96
C LEU A 233 12.93 9.33 -19.41
N GLN A 234 14.15 8.78 -19.42
CA GLN A 234 15.35 9.46 -19.96
C GLN A 234 15.37 9.46 -21.50
N SER A 235 14.63 8.56 -22.13
CA SER A 235 14.50 8.58 -23.60
C SER A 235 13.69 9.78 -24.06
N GLY A 236 14.00 10.34 -25.23
CA GLY A 236 13.19 11.39 -25.84
C GLY A 236 11.89 10.85 -26.44
N GLY A 237 10.98 11.75 -26.83
CA GLY A 237 9.76 11.41 -27.55
C GLY A 237 8.58 10.99 -26.66
N GLU A 238 7.70 10.15 -27.18
CA GLU A 238 6.50 9.67 -26.50
C GLU A 238 6.77 8.37 -25.75
N VAL A 239 6.28 8.29 -24.51
CA VAL A 239 6.43 7.11 -23.64
C VAL A 239 5.07 6.76 -23.06
N GLU A 240 4.72 5.48 -23.07
CA GLU A 240 3.57 4.93 -22.34
C GLU A 240 4.04 4.03 -21.20
N ILE A 241 3.42 4.18 -20.03
CA ILE A 241 3.73 3.41 -18.82
C ILE A 241 2.44 2.83 -18.26
N ASP A 242 2.42 1.51 -18.11
CA ASP A 242 1.33 0.77 -17.49
C ASP A 242 1.60 0.58 -15.99
N VAL A 243 0.73 1.15 -15.14
CA VAL A 243 0.88 1.10 -13.69
C VAL A 243 -0.13 0.16 -13.01
N SER A 244 -0.77 -0.72 -13.76
CA SER A 244 -1.72 -1.69 -13.22
C SER A 244 -1.15 -2.57 -12.10
N GLN A 245 0.16 -2.82 -12.12
CA GLN A 245 0.86 -3.66 -11.14
C GLN A 245 1.60 -2.88 -10.05
N CYS A 246 1.80 -1.56 -10.22
CA CYS A 246 2.59 -0.71 -9.33
C CYS A 246 1.96 0.70 -9.15
N PRO A 247 0.69 0.80 -8.73
CA PRO A 247 -0.03 2.08 -8.68
C PRO A 247 0.59 3.09 -7.70
N ASP A 248 1.31 2.61 -6.70
CA ASP A 248 1.80 3.45 -5.61
C ASP A 248 3.03 4.28 -5.98
N ILE A 249 3.70 3.97 -7.10
CA ILE A 249 4.80 4.79 -7.64
C ILE A 249 4.32 5.88 -8.61
N VAL A 250 3.02 6.00 -8.87
CA VAL A 250 2.51 7.04 -9.81
C VAL A 250 2.87 8.46 -9.39
N PRO A 251 2.77 8.87 -8.12
CA PRO A 251 3.17 10.23 -7.75
C PRO A 251 4.63 10.57 -8.09
N PRO A 252 5.66 9.82 -7.64
CA PRO A 252 7.04 10.11 -8.01
C PRO A 252 7.29 9.97 -9.51
N LEU A 253 6.65 9.02 -10.19
CA LEU A 253 6.78 8.81 -11.62
C LEU A 253 6.22 9.99 -12.43
N ALA A 254 5.05 10.52 -12.03
CA ALA A 254 4.44 11.70 -12.66
C ALA A 254 5.31 12.95 -12.48
N LEU A 255 5.94 13.11 -11.31
CA LEU A 255 6.90 14.19 -11.08
C LEU A 255 8.12 14.06 -12.03
N ALA A 256 8.73 12.86 -12.13
CA ALA A 256 9.82 12.64 -13.06
C ALA A 256 9.41 12.90 -14.51
N ALA A 257 8.21 12.46 -14.90
CA ALA A 257 7.65 12.69 -16.23
C ALA A 257 7.39 14.17 -16.53
N SER A 258 7.09 14.99 -15.52
CA SER A 258 6.84 16.42 -15.68
C SER A 258 8.09 17.24 -16.05
N LEU A 259 9.28 16.69 -15.81
CA LEU A 259 10.57 17.37 -16.05
C LEU A 259 11.42 16.71 -17.14
N ARG A 260 10.85 15.74 -17.86
CA ARG A 260 11.54 15.08 -18.97
C ARG A 260 11.39 15.84 -20.30
N SER A 261 12.19 15.49 -21.29
CA SER A 261 11.98 15.91 -22.69
C SER A 261 10.94 14.99 -23.35
N GLY A 262 9.81 15.55 -23.84
CA GLY A 262 8.78 14.82 -24.57
C GLY A 262 7.53 14.49 -23.73
N ARG A 263 6.69 13.59 -24.22
CA ARG A 263 5.40 13.24 -23.62
C ARG A 263 5.44 11.92 -22.88
N CYS A 264 4.63 11.81 -21.83
CA CYS A 264 4.42 10.58 -21.09
C CYS A 264 2.93 10.35 -20.87
N THR A 265 2.46 9.14 -21.15
CA THR A 265 1.11 8.68 -20.79
C THR A 265 1.22 7.57 -19.75
N ILE A 266 0.69 7.83 -18.55
CA ILE A 266 0.53 6.82 -17.49
C ILE A 266 -0.89 6.27 -17.61
N LYS A 267 -1.03 4.94 -17.73
CA LYS A 267 -2.30 4.26 -17.98
C LYS A 267 -2.58 3.14 -16.99
N ASN A 268 -3.82 2.67 -16.96
CA ASN A 268 -4.30 1.60 -16.06
C ASN A 268 -4.20 1.97 -14.57
N ALA A 269 -4.51 3.24 -14.26
CA ALA A 269 -4.38 3.84 -12.95
C ALA A 269 -5.73 4.16 -12.27
N ALA A 270 -6.86 3.69 -12.82
CA ALA A 270 -8.22 4.02 -12.33
C ALA A 270 -8.40 3.78 -10.83
N ARG A 271 -7.77 2.72 -10.27
CA ARG A 271 -7.83 2.40 -8.83
C ARG A 271 -7.22 3.45 -7.90
N LEU A 272 -6.42 4.37 -8.44
CA LEU A 272 -5.89 5.49 -7.66
C LEU A 272 -6.97 6.47 -7.21
N ARG A 273 -8.16 6.44 -7.85
CA ARG A 273 -9.29 7.29 -7.46
C ARG A 273 -9.97 6.88 -6.16
N ILE A 274 -9.75 5.63 -5.71
CA ILE A 274 -10.34 5.06 -4.49
C ILE A 274 -9.28 4.74 -3.40
N LYS A 275 -8.14 5.43 -3.46
CA LYS A 275 -7.07 5.34 -2.44
C LYS A 275 -7.37 6.28 -1.25
N GLU A 276 -6.35 6.83 -0.61
CA GLU A 276 -6.47 7.79 0.49
C GLU A 276 -7.29 9.03 0.09
N CYS A 277 -7.10 9.47 -1.13
CA CYS A 277 -7.87 10.47 -1.85
C CYS A 277 -8.05 10.02 -3.31
N ASP A 278 -8.73 10.78 -4.17
CA ASP A 278 -8.57 10.64 -5.62
C ASP A 278 -7.13 11.06 -5.99
N ARG A 279 -6.23 10.06 -5.99
CA ARG A 279 -4.79 10.29 -6.14
C ARG A 279 -4.42 10.76 -7.54
N LEU A 280 -5.19 10.36 -8.59
CA LEU A 280 -4.99 10.88 -9.94
C LEU A 280 -5.28 12.38 -9.99
N ASP A 281 -6.39 12.79 -9.39
CA ASP A 281 -6.76 14.18 -9.31
C ASP A 281 -5.77 14.99 -8.45
N ALA A 282 -5.34 14.43 -7.32
CA ALA A 282 -4.37 15.08 -6.43
C ALA A 282 -3.01 15.31 -7.13
N VAL A 283 -2.47 14.29 -7.80
CA VAL A 283 -1.21 14.40 -8.58
C VAL A 283 -1.35 15.46 -9.68
N CYS A 284 -2.44 15.39 -10.45
CA CYS A 284 -2.70 16.33 -11.52
C CYS A 284 -2.77 17.78 -11.01
N ASN A 285 -3.52 18.01 -9.94
CA ASN A 285 -3.69 19.36 -9.36
C ASN A 285 -2.39 19.91 -8.77
N VAL A 286 -1.64 19.08 -8.02
CA VAL A 286 -0.36 19.52 -7.43
C VAL A 286 0.64 19.87 -8.52
N LEU A 287 0.90 18.98 -9.46
CA LEU A 287 1.90 19.21 -10.51
C LEU A 287 1.48 20.35 -11.44
N SER A 288 0.19 20.47 -11.78
CA SER A 288 -0.33 21.61 -12.56
C SER A 288 -0.15 22.92 -11.83
N SER A 289 -0.40 22.98 -10.51
CA SER A 289 -0.19 24.20 -9.71
C SER A 289 1.28 24.64 -9.67
N LEU A 290 2.19 23.67 -9.76
CA LEU A 290 3.64 23.92 -9.86
C LEU A 290 4.08 24.32 -11.27
N GLY A 291 3.18 24.30 -12.26
CA GLY A 291 3.44 24.75 -13.63
C GLY A 291 3.74 23.60 -14.61
N ALA A 292 3.52 22.33 -14.24
CA ALA A 292 3.61 21.21 -15.17
C ALA A 292 2.44 21.20 -16.16
N ASP A 293 2.69 20.79 -17.39
CA ASP A 293 1.66 20.51 -18.40
C ASP A 293 1.18 19.06 -18.22
N ILE A 294 0.14 18.89 -17.43
CA ILE A 294 -0.43 17.62 -17.04
C ILE A 294 -1.95 17.65 -17.12
N SER A 295 -2.53 16.57 -17.57
CA SER A 295 -3.97 16.35 -17.56
C SER A 295 -4.31 14.92 -17.14
N GLN A 296 -5.49 14.74 -16.56
CA GLN A 296 -5.97 13.42 -16.15
C GLN A 296 -7.02 12.89 -17.13
N SER A 297 -7.07 11.57 -17.28
CA SER A 297 -8.18 10.82 -17.89
C SER A 297 -8.92 10.00 -16.85
N ALA A 298 -9.90 9.21 -17.23
CA ALA A 298 -10.62 8.31 -16.31
C ALA A 298 -9.67 7.33 -15.59
N ASP A 299 -8.62 6.88 -16.28
CA ASP A 299 -7.72 5.81 -15.81
C ASP A 299 -6.22 6.16 -15.91
N GLY A 300 -5.87 7.45 -16.03
CA GLY A 300 -4.45 7.79 -16.18
C GLY A 300 -4.14 9.28 -16.23
N LEU A 301 -2.88 9.56 -16.56
CA LEU A 301 -2.33 10.90 -16.69
C LEU A 301 -1.65 11.05 -18.05
N LYS A 302 -1.79 12.23 -18.65
CA LYS A 302 -1.03 12.67 -19.82
C LYS A 302 -0.18 13.85 -19.40
N ILE A 303 1.12 13.77 -19.65
CA ILE A 303 2.12 14.71 -19.15
C ILE A 303 2.99 15.13 -20.33
N SER A 304 3.12 16.42 -20.55
CA SER A 304 4.13 17.01 -21.44
C SER A 304 5.24 17.58 -20.57
N GLY A 305 6.46 17.13 -20.78
CA GLY A 305 7.57 17.57 -19.94
C GLY A 305 7.86 19.05 -20.09
N ALA A 306 8.10 19.72 -18.96
CA ALA A 306 8.49 21.11 -18.85
C ALA A 306 9.98 21.26 -18.53
N ALA A 307 10.57 22.41 -18.86
CA ALA A 307 11.98 22.67 -18.54
C ALA A 307 12.18 22.85 -17.01
N ARG A 308 11.18 23.29 -16.29
CA ARG A 308 11.22 23.60 -14.85
C ARG A 308 9.83 23.71 -14.23
N LEU A 309 9.74 23.57 -12.92
CA LEU A 309 8.56 23.86 -12.11
C LEU A 309 8.74 25.20 -11.41
N ARG A 310 7.65 25.97 -11.29
CA ARG A 310 7.70 27.35 -10.75
C ARG A 310 7.78 27.37 -9.23
N GLY A 311 6.91 26.64 -8.54
CA GLY A 311 6.76 26.75 -7.08
C GLY A 311 5.89 27.93 -6.66
N GLY A 312 6.18 28.52 -5.49
CA GLY A 312 5.47 29.71 -4.97
C GLY A 312 4.03 29.46 -4.52
N VAL A 313 3.62 28.21 -4.35
CA VAL A 313 2.23 27.84 -4.08
C VAL A 313 2.08 27.09 -2.75
N ARG A 314 0.83 27.09 -2.23
CA ARG A 314 0.43 26.23 -1.12
C ARG A 314 -0.22 24.97 -1.68
N ILE A 315 0.27 23.82 -1.21
CA ILE A 315 -0.18 22.48 -1.59
C ILE A 315 -0.95 21.86 -0.45
N ASP A 316 -2.16 21.36 -0.72
CA ASP A 316 -2.91 20.47 0.14
C ASP A 316 -2.72 19.02 -0.35
N PRO A 317 -2.04 18.14 0.40
CA PRO A 317 -1.86 16.75 0.03
C PRO A 317 -3.14 15.91 0.20
N ARG A 318 -4.24 16.49 0.67
CA ARG A 318 -5.52 15.80 0.91
C ARG A 318 -5.38 14.59 1.85
N ASN A 319 -4.57 14.74 2.88
CA ASN A 319 -4.21 13.68 3.83
C ASN A 319 -3.59 12.43 3.17
N ASP A 320 -2.99 12.56 1.99
CA ASP A 320 -2.28 11.47 1.32
C ASP A 320 -0.76 11.67 1.45
N HIS A 321 -0.13 10.77 2.20
CA HIS A 321 1.31 10.79 2.46
C HIS A 321 2.15 10.78 1.18
N ARG A 322 1.73 10.05 0.13
CA ARG A 322 2.45 9.97 -1.15
C ARG A 322 2.42 11.29 -1.90
N ILE A 323 1.31 12.03 -1.79
CA ILE A 323 1.19 13.36 -2.38
C ILE A 323 2.07 14.36 -1.63
N ALA A 324 2.07 14.31 -0.28
CA ALA A 324 2.94 15.18 0.52
C ALA A 324 4.43 14.94 0.21
N MET A 325 4.85 13.68 0.16
CA MET A 325 6.23 13.31 -0.15
C MET A 325 6.63 13.67 -1.59
N MET A 326 5.75 13.44 -2.57
CA MET A 326 5.97 13.88 -3.95
C MET A 326 6.15 15.40 -4.03
N ALA A 327 5.29 16.16 -3.34
CA ALA A 327 5.38 17.62 -3.30
C ALA A 327 6.70 18.08 -2.67
N ALA A 328 7.17 17.42 -1.60
CA ALA A 328 8.45 17.74 -0.99
C ALA A 328 9.62 17.56 -1.98
N VAL A 329 9.65 16.43 -2.70
CA VAL A 329 10.66 16.18 -3.73
C VAL A 329 10.52 17.19 -4.88
N ALA A 330 9.30 17.53 -5.32
CA ALA A 330 9.08 18.57 -6.34
C ALA A 330 9.63 19.93 -5.89
N GLY A 331 9.46 20.29 -4.61
CA GLY A 331 9.98 21.54 -4.05
C GLY A 331 11.50 21.70 -4.18
N THR A 332 12.26 20.60 -4.26
CA THR A 332 13.73 20.66 -4.44
C THR A 332 14.15 21.14 -5.83
N VAL A 333 13.25 21.09 -6.79
CA VAL A 333 13.49 21.46 -8.20
C VAL A 333 12.60 22.63 -8.67
N CYS A 334 11.82 23.21 -7.79
CA CYS A 334 11.04 24.40 -8.05
C CYS A 334 11.93 25.68 -7.99
N GLU A 335 11.55 26.71 -8.76
CA GLU A 335 12.22 28.01 -8.74
C GLU A 335 11.93 28.77 -7.42
N GLU A 336 10.73 28.61 -6.87
CA GLU A 336 10.28 29.25 -5.63
C GLU A 336 9.89 28.22 -4.59
N PRO A 337 10.05 28.52 -3.28
CA PRO A 337 9.63 27.64 -2.21
C PRO A 337 8.14 27.29 -2.29
N ILE A 338 7.79 26.11 -1.81
CA ILE A 338 6.39 25.66 -1.70
C ILE A 338 5.99 25.51 -0.23
N ILE A 339 4.71 25.61 0.05
CA ILE A 339 4.14 25.35 1.38
C ILE A 339 3.28 24.10 1.28
N ILE A 340 3.56 23.10 2.12
CA ILE A 340 2.78 21.86 2.20
C ILE A 340 1.95 21.91 3.48
N SER A 341 0.62 21.93 3.32
CA SER A 341 -0.31 21.84 4.46
C SER A 341 -0.41 20.40 4.94
N ASN A 342 -0.79 20.19 6.22
CA ASN A 342 -0.98 18.84 6.79
C ASN A 342 0.19 17.88 6.46
N ALA A 343 1.42 18.40 6.59
CA ALA A 343 2.65 17.69 6.23
C ALA A 343 2.90 16.43 7.08
N ASP A 344 2.28 16.33 8.25
CA ASP A 344 2.39 15.20 9.18
C ASP A 344 1.71 13.93 8.66
N CYS A 345 0.88 14.02 7.62
CA CYS A 345 0.24 12.85 7.00
C CYS A 345 1.24 11.81 6.48
N VAL A 346 2.51 12.15 6.33
CA VAL A 346 3.60 11.21 5.98
C VAL A 346 3.80 10.13 7.05
N SER A 347 3.43 10.38 8.32
CA SER A 347 3.53 9.41 9.42
C SER A 347 2.77 8.12 9.15
N LYS A 348 1.76 8.18 8.28
CA LYS A 348 0.97 7.03 7.85
C LYS A 348 1.84 5.87 7.34
N SER A 349 2.89 6.17 6.57
CA SER A 349 3.80 5.15 6.02
C SER A 349 5.27 5.41 6.28
N TYR A 350 5.70 6.67 6.39
CA TYR A 350 7.09 7.07 6.53
C TYR A 350 7.25 8.15 7.60
N PRO A 351 7.17 7.81 8.89
CA PRO A 351 7.20 8.79 9.99
C PRO A 351 8.48 9.64 10.02
N ASP A 352 9.61 9.08 9.63
CA ASP A 352 10.90 9.77 9.61
C ASP A 352 11.18 10.52 8.31
N PHE A 353 10.19 10.65 7.41
CA PHE A 353 10.40 11.27 6.10
C PHE A 353 10.99 12.68 6.19
N TRP A 354 10.43 13.55 7.03
CA TRP A 354 10.90 14.93 7.16
C TRP A 354 12.30 15.03 7.80
N LEU A 355 12.63 14.12 8.71
CA LEU A 355 13.97 14.00 9.27
C LEU A 355 14.97 13.61 8.18
N CYS A 356 14.68 12.53 7.45
CA CYS A 356 15.50 12.06 6.33
C CYS A 356 15.65 13.14 5.24
N PHE A 357 14.55 13.82 4.89
CA PHE A 357 14.57 14.89 3.89
C PHE A 357 15.53 16.02 4.30
N LYS A 358 15.50 16.43 5.57
CA LYS A 358 16.39 17.46 6.11
C LYS A 358 17.85 17.01 6.16
N GLU A 359 18.10 15.78 6.62
CA GLU A 359 19.45 15.19 6.69
C GLU A 359 20.09 15.04 5.30
N LEU A 360 19.29 14.80 4.28
CA LEU A 360 19.72 14.75 2.88
C LEU A 360 19.91 16.15 2.25
N GLY A 361 19.77 17.23 3.02
CA GLY A 361 20.01 18.59 2.57
C GLY A 361 18.75 19.34 2.11
N GLY A 362 17.56 18.78 2.29
CA GLY A 362 16.30 19.47 2.03
C GLY A 362 16.07 20.61 3.01
N ALA A 363 15.81 21.81 2.51
CA ALA A 363 15.52 22.98 3.35
C ALA A 363 14.03 22.98 3.73
N ILE A 364 13.72 22.88 5.01
CA ILE A 364 12.36 22.94 5.55
C ILE A 364 12.27 23.87 6.74
N SER A 365 11.16 24.60 6.83
CA SER A 365 10.78 25.40 8.00
C SER A 365 9.28 25.25 8.27
N ALA A 366 8.90 25.24 9.53
CA ALA A 366 7.49 25.35 9.90
C ALA A 366 6.99 26.77 9.63
N VAL A 367 5.77 26.89 9.09
CA VAL A 367 5.12 28.17 8.73
C VAL A 367 3.82 28.31 9.50
#